data_17e46de70348acaf25f7be7d548639ad
#
_entry.id   17e46de70348acaf25f7be7d548639ad
#
_cell.length_a   1.000
_cell.length_b   1.000
_cell.length_c   1.000
_cell.angle_alpha   90.00
_cell.angle_beta   90.00
_cell.angle_gamma   90.00
#
_symmetry.space_group_name_H-M   'P 1'
#
loop_
_entity.id
_entity.type
_entity.pdbx_description
1 polymer ?
#
loop_
_entity_poly.entity_id
_entity_poly.type
_entity_poly.pdbx_seq_one_letter_code
_entity_poly.pdbx_strand_id
1 'polypeptide(L)'
;MNLRALSLSVILALCAGCAIAPVKRVDASNPELRAVPTEALNPDVSQETIQQTICIAGYTASVRPSTSYTTAVKAKLLRERAQDVSAASSYELDHRVPLALGGHPRNVSNLELQLWEGEAGAKKKDRLERRLQVLVCGGKVGLRAAQLAMYFDWQRAYVSYLSP
;
A
#
# COMPACT_ATOMS: atom_id res chain seq x y z
N MET A 1 -85.87 -2.72 -27.99
CA MET A 1 -84.98 -3.50 -27.13
C MET A 1 -83.56 -2.98 -27.33
N ASN A 2 -83.09 -2.08 -26.44
CA ASN A 2 -81.80 -1.39 -26.56
C ASN A 2 -80.88 -2.01 -25.55
N LEU A 3 -79.86 -2.76 -26.03
CA LEU A 3 -78.72 -3.16 -25.19
C LEU A 3 -77.70 -1.99 -25.07
N ARG A 4 -77.47 -1.52 -23.87
CA ARG A 4 -76.44 -0.63 -23.56
C ARG A 4 -75.13 -1.41 -23.25
N ALA A 5 -74.09 -1.19 -24.02
CA ALA A 5 -72.76 -1.73 -23.76
C ALA A 5 -72.10 -0.91 -22.65
N LEU A 6 -71.66 -1.55 -21.55
CA LEU A 6 -70.82 -0.98 -20.54
C LEU A 6 -69.36 -1.07 -20.98
N SER A 7 -68.75 0.09 -21.15
CA SER A 7 -67.28 0.19 -21.35
C SER A 7 -66.58 0.07 -20.02
N LEU A 8 -65.75 -0.98 -19.88
CA LEU A 8 -64.88 -1.15 -18.72
C LEU A 8 -63.53 -0.44 -19.00
N SER A 9 -63.33 0.69 -18.40
CA SER A 9 -62.03 1.43 -18.50
C SER A 9 -61.01 0.76 -17.53
N VAL A 10 -60.02 0.14 -18.10
CA VAL A 10 -58.85 -0.39 -17.34
C VAL A 10 -57.88 0.74 -17.13
N ILE A 11 -57.74 1.21 -15.88
CA ILE A 11 -56.72 2.15 -15.49
C ILE A 11 -55.42 1.41 -15.32
N LEU A 12 -54.47 1.59 -16.24
CA LEU A 12 -53.11 1.06 -16.17
C LEU A 12 -52.29 1.96 -15.24
N ALA A 13 -52.07 1.51 -14.01
CA ALA A 13 -51.17 2.21 -13.09
C ALA A 13 -49.72 2.04 -13.55
N LEU A 14 -49.12 3.11 -14.05
CA LEU A 14 -47.67 3.15 -14.31
C LEU A 14 -46.93 3.17 -12.97
N CYS A 15 -46.35 2.04 -12.59
CA CYS A 15 -45.30 2.01 -11.54
C CYS A 15 -44.08 2.75 -12.07
N ALA A 16 -43.83 3.95 -11.52
CA ALA A 16 -42.58 4.67 -11.74
C ALA A 16 -41.45 3.79 -11.22
N GLY A 17 -40.69 3.20 -12.13
CA GLY A 17 -39.50 2.42 -11.81
C GLY A 17 -38.47 3.31 -11.12
N CYS A 18 -38.15 2.98 -9.87
CA CYS A 18 -37.02 3.54 -9.17
C CYS A 18 -35.76 3.14 -9.97
N ALA A 19 -35.27 4.04 -10.79
CA ALA A 19 -33.97 3.88 -11.44
C ALA A 19 -32.89 3.91 -10.37
N ILE A 20 -32.35 2.75 -10.01
CA ILE A 20 -31.15 2.65 -9.18
C ILE A 20 -30.02 3.25 -10.01
N ALA A 21 -29.51 4.41 -9.57
CA ALA A 21 -28.36 5.04 -10.20
C ALA A 21 -27.20 4.04 -10.23
N PRO A 22 -26.47 3.91 -11.35
CA PRO A 22 -25.34 2.99 -11.42
C PRO A 22 -24.29 3.41 -10.39
N VAL A 23 -23.97 2.49 -9.49
CA VAL A 23 -22.81 2.66 -8.58
C VAL A 23 -21.58 2.86 -9.46
N LYS A 24 -20.99 4.05 -9.44
CA LYS A 24 -19.71 4.30 -10.11
C LYS A 24 -18.72 3.29 -9.59
N ARG A 25 -18.25 2.40 -10.45
CA ARG A 25 -17.11 1.53 -10.12
C ARG A 25 -15.94 2.46 -9.76
N VAL A 26 -15.43 2.27 -8.55
CA VAL A 26 -14.21 2.97 -8.11
C VAL A 26 -13.09 2.46 -9.02
N ASP A 27 -12.55 3.33 -9.83
CA ASP A 27 -11.43 3.01 -10.71
C ASP A 27 -10.18 2.84 -9.85
N ALA A 28 -9.83 1.59 -9.57
CA ALA A 28 -8.64 1.24 -8.77
C ALA A 28 -7.31 1.70 -9.42
N SER A 29 -7.34 2.16 -10.66
CA SER A 29 -6.19 2.73 -11.35
C SER A 29 -5.97 4.22 -11.04
N ASN A 30 -6.96 4.90 -10.41
CA ASN A 30 -6.79 6.29 -10.00
C ASN A 30 -5.83 6.39 -8.80
N PRO A 31 -4.65 7.02 -8.95
CA PRO A 31 -3.67 7.14 -7.88
C PRO A 31 -4.19 7.86 -6.63
N GLU A 32 -5.17 8.76 -6.79
CA GLU A 32 -5.77 9.52 -5.67
C GLU A 32 -6.68 8.66 -4.79
N LEU A 33 -7.20 7.54 -5.32
CA LEU A 33 -8.06 6.61 -4.60
C LEU A 33 -7.29 5.46 -3.95
N ARG A 34 -6.00 5.31 -4.26
CA ARG A 34 -5.14 4.30 -3.64
C ARG A 34 -4.76 4.76 -2.23
N ALA A 35 -4.86 3.86 -1.29
CA ALA A 35 -4.36 4.07 0.06
C ALA A 35 -3.48 2.89 0.48
N VAL A 36 -2.37 3.18 1.14
CA VAL A 36 -1.61 2.14 1.84
C VAL A 36 -2.49 1.64 2.98
N PRO A 37 -2.64 0.31 3.18
CA PRO A 37 -3.37 -0.23 4.32
C PRO A 37 -2.85 0.35 5.63
N THR A 38 -3.75 0.80 6.50
CA THR A 38 -3.37 1.44 7.77
C THR A 38 -2.52 0.54 8.65
N GLU A 39 -2.77 -0.76 8.62
CA GLU A 39 -1.99 -1.78 9.33
C GLU A 39 -0.56 -1.95 8.82
N ALA A 40 -0.27 -1.49 7.59
CA ALA A 40 1.09 -1.45 7.04
C ALA A 40 1.88 -0.21 7.49
N LEU A 41 1.23 0.74 8.15
CA LEU A 41 1.83 1.98 8.61
C LEU A 41 2.02 1.97 10.14
N ASN A 42 3.08 2.62 10.61
CA ASN A 42 3.29 2.87 12.03
C ASN A 42 2.38 4.05 12.46
N PRO A 43 1.45 3.85 13.40
CA PRO A 43 0.52 4.89 13.85
C PRO A 43 1.20 6.11 14.49
N ASP A 44 2.43 5.96 14.98
CA ASP A 44 3.20 7.05 15.58
C ASP A 44 3.79 8.01 14.55
N VAL A 45 3.73 7.64 13.24
CA VAL A 45 4.35 8.41 12.16
C VAL A 45 3.29 9.00 11.25
N SER A 46 3.13 10.31 11.34
CA SER A 46 2.29 11.13 10.47
C SER A 46 3.11 12.27 9.86
N GLN A 47 2.54 13.01 8.92
CA GLN A 47 3.21 14.20 8.34
C GLN A 47 3.59 15.22 9.41
N GLU A 48 2.80 15.34 10.47
CA GLU A 48 3.01 16.27 11.58
C GLU A 48 4.12 15.79 12.53
N THR A 49 4.32 14.46 12.62
CA THR A 49 5.30 13.87 13.56
C THR A 49 6.63 13.48 12.91
N ILE A 50 6.82 13.67 11.61
CA ILE A 50 8.06 13.24 10.92
C ILE A 50 9.33 13.80 11.56
N GLN A 51 9.30 15.04 12.03
CA GLN A 51 10.47 15.69 12.62
C GLN A 51 10.84 15.14 14.01
N GLN A 52 9.90 14.47 14.67
CA GLN A 52 10.08 13.79 15.97
C GLN A 52 10.26 12.27 15.81
N THR A 53 10.15 11.76 14.58
CA THR A 53 10.22 10.32 14.26
C THR A 53 11.24 10.03 13.17
N ILE A 54 10.81 9.79 11.96
CA ILE A 54 11.65 9.31 10.84
C ILE A 54 12.79 10.24 10.45
N CYS A 55 12.73 11.52 10.83
CA CYS A 55 13.77 12.50 10.54
C CYS A 55 14.82 12.63 11.67
N ILE A 56 14.65 11.89 12.77
CA ILE A 56 15.64 11.83 13.85
C ILE A 56 16.67 10.73 13.55
N ALA A 57 17.94 11.05 13.75
CA ALA A 57 19.00 10.06 13.64
C ALA A 57 18.75 8.87 14.59
N GLY A 58 18.90 7.65 14.08
CA GLY A 58 18.71 6.43 14.86
C GLY A 58 17.26 5.93 14.98
N TYR A 59 16.26 6.67 14.50
CA TYR A 59 14.86 6.24 14.57
C TYR A 59 14.63 4.83 13.99
N THR A 60 15.10 4.57 12.78
CA THR A 60 14.91 3.25 12.14
C THR A 60 15.54 2.11 12.95
N ALA A 61 16.66 2.36 13.60
CA ALA A 61 17.30 1.39 14.48
C ALA A 61 16.47 1.12 15.75
N SER A 62 15.87 2.17 16.33
CA SER A 62 15.07 2.06 17.56
C SER A 62 13.76 1.27 17.37
N VAL A 63 13.14 1.33 16.16
CA VAL A 63 11.89 0.62 15.87
C VAL A 63 12.10 -0.71 15.17
N ARG A 64 13.32 -1.03 14.71
CA ARG A 64 13.62 -2.25 13.96
C ARG A 64 13.41 -3.48 14.84
N PRO A 65 12.68 -4.51 14.33
CA PRO A 65 12.51 -5.77 15.05
C PRO A 65 13.85 -6.49 15.28
N SER A 66 13.90 -7.33 16.32
CA SER A 66 15.06 -8.18 16.57
C SER A 66 15.32 -9.17 15.43
N THR A 67 16.57 -9.58 15.28
CA THR A 67 16.97 -10.58 14.28
C THR A 67 16.22 -11.91 14.47
N SER A 68 15.96 -12.32 15.71
CA SER A 68 15.19 -13.55 15.99
C SER A 68 13.77 -13.47 15.42
N TYR A 69 13.10 -12.33 15.57
CA TYR A 69 11.78 -12.10 14.98
C TYR A 69 11.83 -12.13 13.45
N THR A 70 12.74 -11.38 12.83
CA THR A 70 12.83 -11.28 11.37
C THR A 70 13.20 -12.62 10.74
N THR A 71 14.07 -13.42 11.37
CA THR A 71 14.42 -14.77 10.92
C THR A 71 13.21 -15.70 10.95
N ALA A 72 12.42 -15.67 12.02
CA ALA A 72 11.22 -16.50 12.14
C ALA A 72 10.17 -16.15 11.08
N VAL A 73 9.90 -14.85 10.87
CA VAL A 73 8.96 -14.37 9.84
C VAL A 73 9.45 -14.73 8.45
N LYS A 74 10.74 -14.53 8.15
CA LYS A 74 11.34 -14.87 6.86
C LYS A 74 11.18 -16.36 6.55
N ALA A 75 11.48 -17.24 7.50
CA ALA A 75 11.30 -18.68 7.35
C ALA A 75 9.83 -19.08 7.13
N LYS A 76 8.88 -18.40 7.81
CA LYS A 76 7.45 -18.60 7.58
C LYS A 76 7.06 -18.23 6.15
N LEU A 77 7.43 -17.03 5.68
CA LEU A 77 7.10 -16.55 4.34
C LEU A 77 7.73 -17.40 3.23
N LEU A 78 8.93 -17.94 3.43
CA LEU A 78 9.55 -18.88 2.49
C LEU A 78 8.71 -20.15 2.34
N ARG A 79 8.30 -20.76 3.46
CA ARG A 79 7.42 -21.93 3.42
C ARG A 79 6.07 -21.64 2.74
N GLU A 80 5.46 -20.51 3.00
CA GLU A 80 4.20 -20.09 2.37
C GLU A 80 4.33 -19.92 0.84
N ARG A 81 5.53 -19.60 0.35
CA ARG A 81 5.85 -19.53 -1.08
C ARG A 81 6.36 -20.84 -1.67
N ALA A 82 6.27 -21.94 -0.93
CA ALA A 82 6.85 -23.23 -1.30
C ALA A 82 8.34 -23.16 -1.67
N GLN A 83 9.07 -22.22 -1.06
CA GLN A 83 10.51 -22.09 -1.20
C GLN A 83 11.22 -22.86 -0.08
N ASP A 84 12.35 -23.49 -0.41
CA ASP A 84 13.20 -24.10 0.59
C ASP A 84 13.79 -23.04 1.53
N VAL A 85 13.85 -23.32 2.82
CA VAL A 85 14.44 -22.42 3.82
C VAL A 85 15.92 -22.18 3.56
N SER A 86 16.63 -23.11 2.89
CA SER A 86 18.01 -22.93 2.45
C SER A 86 18.19 -21.75 1.49
N ALA A 87 17.12 -21.36 0.76
CA ALA A 87 17.12 -20.18 -0.08
C ALA A 87 17.08 -18.83 0.70
N ALA A 88 17.01 -18.88 2.03
CA ALA A 88 16.88 -17.68 2.87
C ALA A 88 17.99 -16.64 2.66
N SER A 89 19.22 -17.09 2.32
CA SER A 89 20.34 -16.19 2.03
C SER A 89 20.14 -15.32 0.79
N SER A 90 19.32 -15.78 -0.16
CA SER A 90 19.02 -15.05 -1.41
C SER A 90 17.98 -13.94 -1.24
N TYR A 91 17.28 -13.94 -0.11
CA TYR A 91 16.19 -13.00 0.15
C TYR A 91 16.50 -12.09 1.34
N GLU A 92 15.95 -10.91 1.31
CA GLU A 92 15.72 -10.04 2.46
C GLU A 92 14.28 -10.23 2.95
N LEU A 93 14.04 -10.12 4.27
CA LEU A 93 12.74 -9.78 4.80
C LEU A 93 12.64 -8.26 4.80
N ASP A 94 11.94 -7.73 3.83
CA ASP A 94 11.86 -6.30 3.59
C ASP A 94 10.50 -5.72 3.99
N HIS A 95 10.46 -4.40 4.18
CA HIS A 95 9.25 -3.63 4.46
C HIS A 95 8.73 -2.99 3.18
N ARG A 96 7.47 -3.23 2.80
CA ARG A 96 6.83 -2.59 1.64
C ARG A 96 6.88 -1.07 1.75
N VAL A 97 6.45 -0.53 2.90
CA VAL A 97 6.77 0.83 3.30
C VAL A 97 7.95 0.77 4.25
N PRO A 98 9.08 1.36 3.90
CA PRO A 98 10.28 1.33 4.75
C PRO A 98 10.06 1.94 6.13
N LEU A 99 10.82 1.47 7.13
CA LEU A 99 10.81 2.07 8.47
C LEU A 99 11.16 3.56 8.42
N ALA A 100 12.05 3.94 7.52
CA ALA A 100 12.46 5.33 7.29
C ALA A 100 11.34 6.21 6.70
N LEU A 101 10.24 5.61 6.26
CA LEU A 101 9.04 6.31 5.79
C LEU A 101 7.80 5.96 6.64
N GLY A 102 8.01 5.50 7.87
CA GLY A 102 6.93 5.21 8.80
C GLY A 102 6.16 3.92 8.50
N GLY A 103 6.78 2.93 7.87
CA GLY A 103 6.21 1.60 7.74
C GLY A 103 6.11 0.88 9.08
N HIS A 104 5.07 0.05 9.26
CA HIS A 104 4.89 -0.71 10.49
C HIS A 104 6.00 -1.77 10.62
N PRO A 105 6.73 -1.82 11.76
CA PRO A 105 7.93 -2.65 11.88
C PRO A 105 7.65 -4.16 11.88
N ARG A 106 6.46 -4.59 12.33
CA ARG A 106 6.15 -6.01 12.55
C ARG A 106 4.88 -6.51 11.88
N ASN A 107 4.02 -5.62 11.39
CA ASN A 107 2.78 -6.06 10.76
C ASN A 107 3.08 -6.78 9.44
N VAL A 108 2.52 -7.99 9.29
CA VAL A 108 2.77 -8.84 8.11
C VAL A 108 2.27 -8.22 6.80
N SER A 109 1.31 -7.31 6.85
CA SER A 109 0.86 -6.57 5.67
C SER A 109 1.93 -5.64 5.10
N ASN A 110 2.92 -5.28 5.92
CA ASN A 110 4.07 -4.46 5.53
C ASN A 110 5.34 -5.29 5.28
N LEU A 111 5.32 -6.61 5.44
CA LEU A 111 6.51 -7.45 5.30
C LEU A 111 6.44 -8.30 4.04
N GLU A 112 7.55 -8.40 3.34
CA GLU A 112 7.65 -9.23 2.13
C GLU A 112 9.04 -9.86 1.99
N LEU A 113 9.10 -10.97 1.24
CA LEU A 113 10.37 -11.52 0.78
C LEU A 113 10.78 -10.80 -0.50
N GLN A 114 11.94 -10.21 -0.52
CA GLN A 114 12.54 -9.57 -1.66
C GLN A 114 13.91 -10.17 -1.96
N LEU A 115 14.23 -10.43 -3.22
CA LEU A 115 15.59 -10.83 -3.60
C LEU A 115 16.56 -9.69 -3.29
N TRP A 116 17.78 -10.05 -2.86
CA TRP A 116 18.82 -9.04 -2.62
C TRP A 116 19.26 -8.32 -3.89
N GLU A 117 19.36 -9.06 -5.00
CA GLU A 117 19.94 -8.60 -6.25
C GLU A 117 18.89 -8.52 -7.37
N GLY A 118 19.28 -7.86 -8.46
CA GLY A 118 18.49 -7.73 -9.68
C GLY A 118 17.72 -6.43 -9.79
N GLU A 119 16.96 -6.28 -10.88
CA GLU A 119 16.21 -5.06 -11.18
C GLU A 119 15.13 -4.74 -10.14
N ALA A 120 14.59 -5.77 -9.49
CA ALA A 120 13.65 -5.65 -8.37
C ALA A 120 14.29 -6.00 -7.02
N GLY A 121 15.62 -5.88 -6.90
CA GLY A 121 16.34 -6.27 -5.71
C GLY A 121 16.30 -5.24 -4.58
N ALA A 122 16.38 -5.72 -3.34
CA ALA A 122 16.34 -4.91 -2.13
C ALA A 122 17.42 -3.82 -2.12
N LYS A 123 18.65 -4.14 -2.53
CA LYS A 123 19.74 -3.16 -2.64
C LYS A 123 19.42 -1.96 -3.54
N LYS A 124 18.62 -2.18 -4.58
CA LYS A 124 18.15 -1.10 -5.45
C LYS A 124 17.08 -0.28 -4.75
N LYS A 125 16.13 -0.94 -4.09
CA LYS A 125 15.05 -0.32 -3.32
C LYS A 125 15.58 0.54 -2.16
N ASP A 126 16.62 0.08 -1.43
CA ASP A 126 17.29 0.82 -0.36
C ASP A 126 17.81 2.21 -0.77
N ARG A 127 18.28 2.34 -2.02
CA ARG A 127 18.73 3.65 -2.53
C ARG A 127 17.57 4.62 -2.67
N LEU A 128 16.41 4.12 -3.12
CA LEU A 128 15.19 4.92 -3.21
C LEU A 128 14.66 5.30 -1.81
N GLU A 129 14.66 4.35 -0.87
CA GLU A 129 14.28 4.59 0.52
C GLU A 129 15.05 5.78 1.11
N ARG A 130 16.39 5.74 1.05
CA ARG A 130 17.24 6.83 1.54
C ARG A 130 16.93 8.16 0.84
N ARG A 131 16.73 8.12 -0.49
CA ARG A 131 16.40 9.34 -1.25
C ARG A 131 15.07 9.92 -0.82
N LEU A 132 14.03 9.10 -0.71
CA LEU A 132 12.70 9.55 -0.30
C LEU A 132 12.69 10.06 1.14
N GLN A 133 13.40 9.42 2.08
CA GLN A 133 13.53 9.92 3.45
C GLN A 133 14.11 11.34 3.46
N VAL A 134 15.21 11.57 2.73
CA VAL A 134 15.80 12.91 2.62
C VAL A 134 14.82 13.94 2.06
N LEU A 135 14.07 13.55 1.00
CA LEU A 135 13.09 14.46 0.39
C LEU A 135 11.90 14.75 1.31
N VAL A 136 11.41 13.75 2.04
CA VAL A 136 10.32 13.92 3.01
C VAL A 136 10.77 14.80 4.18
N CYS A 137 11.91 14.50 4.77
CA CYS A 137 12.44 15.29 5.89
C CYS A 137 12.80 16.72 5.51
N GLY A 138 13.17 16.94 4.25
CA GLY A 138 13.43 18.27 3.68
C GLY A 138 12.18 18.98 3.15
N GLY A 139 10.97 18.41 3.34
CA GLY A 139 9.70 19.02 2.90
C GLY A 139 9.52 19.10 1.38
N LYS A 140 10.29 18.32 0.60
CA LYS A 140 10.22 18.31 -0.87
C LYS A 140 9.19 17.31 -1.40
N VAL A 141 8.87 16.29 -0.61
CA VAL A 141 7.86 15.27 -0.92
C VAL A 141 7.03 15.04 0.34
N GLY A 142 5.71 14.95 0.20
CA GLY A 142 4.84 14.60 1.33
C GLY A 142 5.02 13.13 1.73
N LEU A 143 4.91 12.83 3.02
CA LEU A 143 5.05 11.47 3.56
C LEU A 143 4.13 10.47 2.85
N ARG A 144 2.85 10.80 2.70
CA ARG A 144 1.88 9.93 2.02
C ARG A 144 2.28 9.61 0.58
N ALA A 145 2.79 10.58 -0.16
CA ALA A 145 3.23 10.36 -1.54
C ALA A 145 4.42 9.38 -1.60
N ALA A 146 5.38 9.52 -0.68
CA ALA A 146 6.51 8.60 -0.57
C ALA A 146 6.06 7.18 -0.17
N GLN A 147 5.14 7.05 0.78
CA GLN A 147 4.57 5.76 1.21
C GLN A 147 3.83 5.05 0.07
N LEU A 148 2.98 5.78 -0.68
CA LEU A 148 2.28 5.25 -1.85
C LEU A 148 3.26 4.76 -2.93
N ALA A 149 4.28 5.56 -3.23
CA ALA A 149 5.30 5.23 -4.21
C ALA A 149 6.05 3.92 -3.85
N MET A 150 6.43 3.77 -2.58
CA MET A 150 7.11 2.56 -2.09
C MET A 150 6.20 1.34 -2.08
N TYR A 151 4.97 1.48 -1.61
CA TYR A 151 4.06 0.35 -1.40
C TYR A 151 3.55 -0.27 -2.71
N PHE A 152 3.24 0.56 -3.71
CA PHE A 152 2.56 0.11 -4.92
C PHE A 152 3.47 -0.12 -6.12
N ASP A 153 4.48 0.73 -6.32
CA ASP A 153 5.37 0.65 -7.50
C ASP A 153 6.70 1.38 -7.25
N TRP A 154 7.50 0.81 -6.40
CA TRP A 154 8.79 1.40 -6.07
C TRP A 154 9.77 1.42 -7.26
N GLN A 155 9.66 0.48 -8.24
CA GLN A 155 10.51 0.48 -9.42
C GLN A 155 10.26 1.72 -10.28
N ARG A 156 9.00 2.07 -10.49
CA ARG A 156 8.64 3.32 -11.19
C ARG A 156 9.07 4.55 -10.40
N ALA A 157 8.87 4.53 -9.10
CA ALA A 157 9.34 5.60 -8.22
C ALA A 157 10.86 5.75 -8.25
N TYR A 158 11.61 4.65 -8.34
CA TYR A 158 13.06 4.67 -8.49
C TYR A 158 13.48 5.50 -9.70
N VAL A 159 12.85 5.28 -10.85
CA VAL A 159 13.10 6.06 -12.05
C VAL A 159 12.78 7.54 -11.84
N SER A 160 11.65 7.83 -11.20
CA SER A 160 11.18 9.21 -11.00
C SER A 160 12.04 10.04 -10.02
N TYR A 161 12.63 9.40 -9.01
CA TYR A 161 13.34 10.11 -7.93
C TYR A 161 14.86 9.96 -7.95
N LEU A 162 15.41 9.02 -8.73
CA LEU A 162 16.84 8.70 -8.77
C LEU A 162 17.46 8.73 -10.16
N SER A 163 16.65 8.68 -11.25
CA SER A 163 17.21 8.90 -12.58
C SER A 163 17.49 10.39 -12.81
N PRO A 164 18.58 10.71 -13.52
CA PRO A 164 18.95 12.10 -13.83
C PRO A 164 17.93 12.79 -14.73
#